data_088e0d0fe9894a6e50af920932a9d722
#
_entry.id   088e0d0fe9894a6e50af920932a9d722
#
_cell.length_a   1.000
_cell.length_b   1.000
_cell.length_c   1.000
_cell.angle_alpha   90.00
_cell.angle_beta   90.00
_cell.angle_gamma   90.00
#
_symmetry.space_group_name_H-M   'P 1'
#
loop_
_entity.id
_entity.type
_entity.pdbx_description
1 polymer ?
#
loop_
_entity_poly.entity_id
_entity_poly.type
_entity_poly.pdbx_seq_one_letter_code
_entity_poly.pdbx_strand_id
1 'polypeptide(L)'
;GVDFFDVKAFGADFAYTMDGGYEGELEYENFNAAGAKIAIQGRNVHPGYAKNKMINAIQVACDLNSLIPTVERPEYTTGYEGFFHVVGISGAVEQADMSYIIRDHSMEKFEQKKALMKEVVAFINAKYGEGTATLDMKDQYYNMREQVEPHYHIIEKAMKAMEMEGIVPNIKPIRGGTDGANLSFMGLPCPNIFAGGHNFHGKMEYIPLESMEKASKVILNIAQLFAESPGEDFKKPEKTAPACPAQCVPWNNPNKRDKTLEYLLSG
;
A
#
# COMPACT_ATOMS: atom_id res chain seq x y z
N GLY A 1 -13.43 11.27 -2.11
CA GLY A 1 -13.01 10.54 -0.94
C GLY A 1 -13.92 10.77 0.25
N VAL A 2 -13.72 9.97 1.27
CA VAL A 2 -14.58 9.89 2.47
C VAL A 2 -14.19 10.87 3.58
N ASP A 3 -13.28 11.80 3.35
CA ASP A 3 -12.74 12.71 4.38
C ASP A 3 -13.80 13.54 5.10
N PHE A 4 -14.93 13.78 4.45
CA PHE A 4 -16.08 14.54 4.99
C PHE A 4 -17.25 13.64 5.39
N PHE A 5 -17.07 12.31 5.38
CA PHE A 5 -18.11 11.39 5.78
C PHE A 5 -18.26 11.34 7.29
N ASP A 6 -19.45 11.63 7.81
CA ASP A 6 -19.71 11.58 9.25
C ASP A 6 -20.14 10.17 9.67
N VAL A 7 -19.16 9.35 10.03
CA VAL A 7 -19.38 7.97 10.50
C VAL A 7 -20.31 7.92 11.72
N LYS A 8 -20.22 8.89 12.62
CA LYS A 8 -21.07 8.94 13.83
C LYS A 8 -22.51 9.23 13.50
N ALA A 9 -22.75 10.19 12.61
CA ALA A 9 -24.11 10.51 12.14
C ALA A 9 -24.69 9.37 11.28
N PHE A 10 -23.87 8.64 10.55
CA PHE A 10 -24.27 7.46 9.79
C PHE A 10 -24.78 6.34 10.71
N GLY A 11 -24.11 6.11 11.87
CA GLY A 11 -24.62 5.28 12.94
C GLY A 11 -24.64 3.78 12.65
N ALA A 12 -23.84 3.28 11.69
CA ALA A 12 -23.68 1.86 11.42
C ALA A 12 -22.48 1.28 12.19
N ASP A 13 -22.54 0.00 12.53
CA ASP A 13 -21.47 -0.72 13.23
C ASP A 13 -20.38 -1.18 12.28
N PHE A 14 -20.71 -1.40 11.01
CA PHE A 14 -19.80 -1.77 9.91
C PHE A 14 -20.43 -1.41 8.56
N ALA A 15 -19.64 -1.48 7.49
CA ALA A 15 -20.09 -1.25 6.12
C ALA A 15 -19.33 -2.14 5.14
N TYR A 16 -19.70 -2.08 3.88
CA TYR A 16 -18.98 -2.65 2.75
C TYR A 16 -18.87 -1.61 1.65
N THR A 17 -17.75 -1.59 0.94
CA THR A 17 -17.64 -0.87 -0.33
C THR A 17 -17.65 -1.84 -1.49
N MET A 18 -18.30 -1.46 -2.60
CA MET A 18 -18.28 -2.21 -3.87
C MET A 18 -17.16 -1.67 -4.76
N ASP A 19 -15.94 -1.69 -4.23
CA ASP A 19 -14.74 -1.12 -4.84
C ASP A 19 -13.64 -2.19 -5.02
N GLY A 20 -13.99 -3.46 -4.87
CA GLY A 20 -13.12 -4.59 -5.13
C GLY A 20 -13.00 -4.91 -6.64
N GLY A 21 -12.10 -5.81 -6.98
CA GLY A 21 -11.76 -6.14 -8.36
C GLY A 21 -12.71 -7.13 -9.03
N TYR A 22 -12.17 -8.27 -9.49
CA TYR A 22 -12.90 -9.28 -10.24
C TYR A 22 -13.97 -9.98 -9.41
N GLU A 23 -14.96 -10.58 -10.09
CA GLU A 23 -16.02 -11.36 -9.45
C GLU A 23 -15.46 -12.37 -8.43
N GLY A 24 -16.01 -12.32 -7.21
CA GLY A 24 -15.58 -13.16 -6.08
C GLY A 24 -14.49 -12.56 -5.20
N GLU A 25 -13.87 -11.46 -5.58
CA GLU A 25 -12.85 -10.83 -4.74
C GLU A 25 -13.46 -10.19 -3.49
N LEU A 26 -12.84 -10.46 -2.34
CA LEU A 26 -13.19 -9.92 -1.05
C LEU A 26 -11.90 -9.48 -0.36
N GLU A 27 -11.84 -8.20 0.00
CA GLU A 27 -10.60 -7.56 0.38
C GLU A 27 -10.78 -6.82 1.71
N TYR A 28 -10.00 -7.18 2.71
CA TYR A 28 -9.95 -6.51 4.01
C TYR A 28 -8.52 -6.17 4.45
N GLU A 29 -7.58 -6.28 3.51
CA GLU A 29 -6.19 -5.87 3.65
C GLU A 29 -5.80 -4.96 2.49
N ASN A 30 -5.02 -3.93 2.79
CA ASN A 30 -4.45 -3.02 1.80
C ASN A 30 -3.03 -2.63 2.21
N PHE A 31 -2.29 -1.92 1.36
CA PHE A 31 -0.97 -1.41 1.72
C PHE A 31 -1.04 -0.38 2.86
N ASN A 32 0.00 -0.36 3.72
CA ASN A 32 0.45 0.86 4.36
C ASN A 32 1.18 1.72 3.32
N ALA A 33 1.01 3.02 3.37
CA ALA A 33 1.45 3.92 2.34
C ALA A 33 2.12 5.19 2.87
N ALA A 34 3.27 5.53 2.30
CA ALA A 34 3.90 6.84 2.47
C ALA A 34 4.29 7.44 1.13
N GLY A 35 4.29 8.75 1.07
CA GLY A 35 4.92 9.54 0.03
C GLY A 35 6.22 10.14 0.54
N ALA A 36 7.27 10.15 -0.28
CA ALA A 36 8.53 10.78 0.06
C ALA A 36 8.94 11.74 -1.06
N LYS A 37 9.21 12.99 -0.70
CA LYS A 37 9.77 14.01 -1.60
C LYS A 37 11.20 14.29 -1.17
N ILE A 38 12.11 14.29 -2.12
CA ILE A 38 13.53 14.54 -1.88
C ILE A 38 13.93 15.72 -2.76
N ALA A 39 14.33 16.81 -2.12
CA ALA A 39 14.93 17.94 -2.82
C ALA A 39 16.45 17.84 -2.70
N ILE A 40 17.14 18.02 -3.82
CA ILE A 40 18.60 17.90 -3.93
C ILE A 40 19.15 19.24 -4.38
N GLN A 41 20.02 19.83 -3.56
CA GLN A 41 20.72 21.05 -3.85
C GLN A 41 22.12 20.74 -4.39
N GLY A 42 22.36 21.09 -5.62
CA GLY A 42 23.67 21.02 -6.24
C GLY A 42 24.49 22.31 -6.07
N ARG A 43 25.64 22.32 -6.67
CA ARG A 43 26.52 23.49 -6.81
C ARG A 43 27.07 23.52 -8.24
N ASN A 44 26.56 24.43 -9.04
CA ASN A 44 26.98 24.60 -10.39
C ASN A 44 28.27 25.45 -10.49
N VAL A 45 29.17 25.06 -11.36
CA VAL A 45 30.34 25.81 -11.74
C VAL A 45 30.67 25.50 -13.22
N HIS A 46 31.49 26.32 -13.85
CA HIS A 46 31.91 26.07 -15.26
C HIS A 46 32.56 24.66 -15.37
N PRO A 47 32.09 23.78 -16.27
CA PRO A 47 32.54 22.40 -16.39
C PRO A 47 34.05 22.22 -16.49
N GLY A 48 34.73 23.11 -17.19
CA GLY A 48 36.20 23.07 -17.32
C GLY A 48 36.97 23.31 -16.02
N TYR A 49 36.30 23.82 -14.97
CA TYR A 49 36.91 24.08 -13.64
C TYR A 49 36.17 23.35 -12.50
N ALA A 50 35.44 22.30 -12.84
CA ALA A 50 34.50 21.62 -11.96
C ALA A 50 35.15 20.67 -10.95
N LYS A 51 36.40 20.24 -11.18
CA LYS A 51 37.09 19.28 -10.32
C LYS A 51 37.08 19.72 -8.84
N ASN A 52 36.53 18.87 -7.98
CA ASN A 52 36.39 19.08 -6.53
C ASN A 52 35.54 20.32 -6.14
N LYS A 53 34.73 20.86 -7.08
CA LYS A 53 33.89 22.04 -6.83
C LYS A 53 32.43 21.80 -7.17
N MET A 54 32.14 21.15 -8.31
CA MET A 54 30.77 20.92 -8.76
C MET A 54 30.14 19.82 -7.96
N ILE A 55 28.86 20.03 -7.60
CA ILE A 55 27.93 19.00 -7.16
C ILE A 55 26.76 19.02 -8.14
N ASN A 56 26.68 18.05 -9.02
CA ASN A 56 25.62 17.95 -10.01
C ASN A 56 24.41 17.25 -9.39
N ALA A 57 23.34 17.98 -9.16
CA ALA A 57 22.12 17.46 -8.51
C ALA A 57 21.50 16.29 -9.28
N ILE A 58 21.60 16.26 -10.62
CA ILE A 58 21.11 15.12 -11.43
C ILE A 58 21.91 13.85 -11.11
N GLN A 59 23.25 13.94 -11.00
CA GLN A 59 24.09 12.80 -10.67
C GLN A 59 23.82 12.32 -9.23
N VAL A 60 23.65 13.25 -8.30
CA VAL A 60 23.25 12.91 -6.92
C VAL A 60 21.90 12.17 -6.90
N ALA A 61 20.93 12.60 -7.70
CA ALA A 61 19.63 11.91 -7.81
C ALA A 61 19.78 10.49 -8.38
N CYS A 62 20.66 10.28 -9.38
CA CYS A 62 20.97 8.96 -9.91
C CYS A 62 21.63 8.07 -8.87
N ASP A 63 22.62 8.59 -8.13
CA ASP A 63 23.29 7.88 -7.07
C ASP A 63 22.30 7.49 -5.96
N LEU A 64 21.45 8.41 -5.51
CA LEU A 64 20.41 8.14 -4.52
C LEU A 64 19.48 7.01 -4.98
N ASN A 65 18.95 7.08 -6.22
CA ASN A 65 18.08 6.04 -6.75
C ASN A 65 18.79 4.68 -6.87
N SER A 66 20.10 4.65 -7.08
CA SER A 66 20.88 3.40 -7.17
C SER A 66 21.04 2.68 -5.81
N LEU A 67 20.89 3.40 -4.70
CA LEU A 67 20.94 2.84 -3.34
C LEU A 67 19.60 2.20 -2.91
N ILE A 68 18.51 2.47 -3.63
CA ILE A 68 17.21 1.83 -3.37
C ILE A 68 17.22 0.42 -3.97
N PRO A 69 16.82 -0.62 -3.19
CA PRO A 69 16.87 -2.00 -3.66
C PRO A 69 16.06 -2.21 -4.95
N THR A 70 16.73 -2.62 -6.01
CA THR A 70 16.10 -2.84 -7.33
C THR A 70 15.01 -3.90 -7.29
N VAL A 71 15.21 -4.95 -6.47
CA VAL A 71 14.23 -6.05 -6.32
C VAL A 71 12.95 -5.64 -5.59
N GLU A 72 12.96 -4.48 -4.92
CA GLU A 72 11.79 -3.90 -4.24
C GLU A 72 11.15 -2.78 -5.07
N ARG A 73 11.14 -2.90 -6.38
CA ARG A 73 10.39 -2.03 -7.30
C ARG A 73 9.09 -2.70 -7.72
N PRO A 74 8.05 -1.94 -8.12
CA PRO A 74 6.77 -2.51 -8.54
C PRO A 74 6.90 -3.60 -9.61
N GLU A 75 7.84 -3.45 -10.55
CA GLU A 75 8.10 -4.37 -11.66
C GLU A 75 8.57 -5.75 -11.20
N TYR A 76 9.06 -5.87 -9.96
CA TYR A 76 9.64 -7.10 -9.40
C TYR A 76 8.87 -7.62 -8.20
N THR A 77 7.72 -7.02 -7.84
CA THR A 77 6.96 -7.35 -6.64
C THR A 77 5.53 -7.76 -6.95
N THR A 78 5.01 -8.72 -6.18
CA THR A 78 3.65 -9.24 -6.32
C THR A 78 3.03 -9.57 -4.96
N GLY A 79 1.72 -9.84 -4.91
CA GLY A 79 1.01 -10.26 -3.69
C GLY A 79 1.28 -9.31 -2.51
N TYR A 80 1.84 -9.86 -1.44
CA TYR A 80 2.16 -9.14 -0.20
C TYR A 80 3.50 -8.37 -0.21
N GLU A 81 4.26 -8.48 -1.29
CA GLU A 81 5.57 -7.82 -1.37
C GLU A 81 5.40 -6.30 -1.53
N GLY A 82 6.03 -5.56 -0.63
CA GLY A 82 6.07 -4.11 -0.67
C GLY A 82 7.11 -3.57 -1.64
N PHE A 83 7.05 -2.26 -1.92
CA PHE A 83 7.96 -1.64 -2.89
C PHE A 83 8.30 -0.19 -2.58
N PHE A 84 9.38 0.27 -3.22
CA PHE A 84 9.69 1.67 -3.48
C PHE A 84 9.44 1.96 -4.97
N HIS A 85 8.71 3.00 -5.26
CA HIS A 85 8.48 3.41 -6.64
C HIS A 85 8.81 4.89 -6.81
N VAL A 86 9.83 5.18 -7.62
CA VAL A 86 10.11 6.55 -8.06
C VAL A 86 9.05 6.95 -9.09
N VAL A 87 8.20 7.91 -8.73
CA VAL A 87 7.09 8.36 -9.57
C VAL A 87 7.41 9.63 -10.34
N GLY A 88 8.47 10.30 -9.97
CA GLY A 88 8.91 11.51 -10.65
C GLY A 88 10.34 11.87 -10.31
N ILE A 89 11.04 12.40 -11.32
CA ILE A 89 12.35 13.03 -11.20
C ILE A 89 12.40 14.22 -12.16
N SER A 90 12.85 15.35 -11.67
CA SER A 90 13.08 16.54 -12.49
C SER A 90 14.28 17.30 -11.95
N GLY A 91 15.00 18.00 -12.81
CA GLY A 91 16.10 18.82 -12.31
C GLY A 91 17.12 19.27 -13.36
N ALA A 92 18.07 20.03 -12.86
CA ALA A 92 19.24 20.54 -13.54
C ALA A 92 20.50 20.36 -12.66
N VAL A 93 21.65 20.89 -13.07
CA VAL A 93 22.89 20.78 -12.28
C VAL A 93 22.76 21.41 -10.89
N GLU A 94 22.04 22.53 -10.79
CA GLU A 94 21.89 23.30 -9.55
C GLU A 94 20.89 22.70 -8.57
N GLN A 95 19.81 22.08 -9.06
CA GLN A 95 18.75 21.52 -8.25
C GLN A 95 18.09 20.33 -8.95
N ALA A 96 17.67 19.33 -8.17
CA ALA A 96 16.81 18.24 -8.63
C ALA A 96 15.79 17.87 -7.56
N ASP A 97 14.64 17.38 -8.00
CA ASP A 97 13.55 16.92 -7.15
C ASP A 97 13.17 15.49 -7.53
N MET A 98 12.96 14.66 -6.53
CA MET A 98 12.50 13.28 -6.68
C MET A 98 11.24 13.04 -5.85
N SER A 99 10.35 12.21 -6.37
CA SER A 99 9.14 11.79 -5.66
C SER A 99 9.06 10.28 -5.65
N TYR A 100 8.86 9.71 -4.47
CA TYR A 100 8.67 8.29 -4.24
C TYR A 100 7.33 8.00 -3.59
N ILE A 101 6.78 6.84 -3.89
CA ILE A 101 5.79 6.19 -3.05
C ILE A 101 6.39 4.92 -2.44
N ILE A 102 6.08 4.68 -1.16
CA ILE A 102 6.54 3.54 -0.38
C ILE A 102 5.32 2.75 0.05
N ARG A 103 5.32 1.44 -0.17
CA ARG A 103 4.19 0.56 0.10
C ARG A 103 4.66 -0.74 0.74
N ASP A 104 3.94 -1.21 1.76
CA ASP A 104 4.06 -2.57 2.29
C ASP A 104 2.79 -2.95 3.07
N HIS A 105 2.37 -4.23 3.01
CA HIS A 105 1.24 -4.70 3.81
C HIS A 105 1.62 -4.86 5.28
N SER A 106 2.86 -5.25 5.58
CA SER A 106 3.38 -5.35 6.94
C SER A 106 3.78 -3.98 7.46
N MET A 107 3.26 -3.57 8.62
CA MET A 107 3.65 -2.33 9.30
C MET A 107 5.15 -2.34 9.63
N GLU A 108 5.68 -3.47 10.12
CA GLU A 108 7.11 -3.59 10.43
C GLU A 108 8.00 -3.35 9.20
N LYS A 109 7.68 -4.00 8.07
CA LYS A 109 8.44 -3.82 6.81
C LYS A 109 8.25 -2.41 6.24
N PHE A 110 7.08 -1.83 6.40
CA PHE A 110 6.80 -0.46 6.00
C PHE A 110 7.69 0.53 6.75
N GLU A 111 7.81 0.39 8.08
CA GLU A 111 8.71 1.22 8.89
C GLU A 111 10.19 0.97 8.53
N GLN A 112 10.59 -0.28 8.26
CA GLN A 112 11.94 -0.59 7.77
C GLN A 112 12.24 0.11 6.43
N LYS A 113 11.28 0.15 5.51
CA LYS A 113 11.43 0.87 4.23
C LYS A 113 11.58 2.38 4.44
N LYS A 114 10.80 2.95 5.34
CA LYS A 114 10.92 4.38 5.69
C LYS A 114 12.27 4.69 6.35
N ALA A 115 12.76 3.80 7.21
CA ALA A 115 14.08 3.92 7.82
C ALA A 115 15.19 3.88 6.77
N LEU A 116 15.14 2.90 5.85
CA LEU A 116 16.09 2.82 4.74
C LEU A 116 16.12 4.11 3.90
N MET A 117 14.98 4.69 3.58
CA MET A 117 14.93 5.95 2.84
C MET A 117 15.66 7.08 3.58
N LYS A 118 15.50 7.17 4.91
CA LYS A 118 16.22 8.15 5.75
C LYS A 118 17.73 7.87 5.74
N GLU A 119 18.14 6.61 5.85
CA GLU A 119 19.55 6.21 5.81
C GLU A 119 20.20 6.54 4.46
N VAL A 120 19.49 6.30 3.35
CA VAL A 120 19.96 6.66 2.02
C VAL A 120 20.19 8.16 1.89
N VAL A 121 19.28 8.99 2.37
CA VAL A 121 19.42 10.46 2.34
C VAL A 121 20.59 10.89 3.23
N ALA A 122 20.75 10.29 4.43
CA ALA A 122 21.87 10.57 5.30
C ALA A 122 23.23 10.19 4.66
N PHE A 123 23.29 9.05 3.96
CA PHE A 123 24.48 8.65 3.20
C PHE A 123 24.84 9.64 2.08
N ILE A 124 23.83 10.11 1.34
CA ILE A 124 24.02 11.14 0.29
C ILE A 124 24.61 12.42 0.91
N ASN A 125 24.08 12.87 2.05
CA ASN A 125 24.61 14.04 2.75
C ASN A 125 26.03 13.83 3.27
N ALA A 126 26.34 12.64 3.77
CA ALA A 126 27.71 12.32 4.17
C ALA A 126 28.70 12.32 2.98
N LYS A 127 28.25 11.86 1.80
CA LYS A 127 29.06 11.77 0.59
C LYS A 127 29.30 13.14 -0.08
N TYR A 128 28.26 13.96 -0.20
CA TYR A 128 28.26 15.19 -1.00
C TYR A 128 28.30 16.47 -0.17
N GLY A 129 28.09 16.40 1.13
CA GLY A 129 28.02 17.50 2.09
C GLY A 129 26.66 17.65 2.70
N GLU A 130 26.63 18.10 3.94
CA GLU A 130 25.39 18.29 4.71
C GLU A 130 24.44 19.26 4.00
N GLY A 131 23.15 18.92 3.95
CA GLY A 131 22.13 19.72 3.29
C GLY A 131 22.04 19.54 1.77
N THR A 132 22.85 18.62 1.17
CA THR A 132 22.74 18.30 -0.26
C THR A 132 21.41 17.67 -0.59
N ALA A 133 20.89 16.79 0.25
CA ALA A 133 19.57 16.18 0.08
C ALA A 133 18.69 16.40 1.32
N THR A 134 17.44 16.80 1.09
CA THR A 134 16.42 16.96 2.14
C THR A 134 15.24 16.06 1.85
N LEU A 135 14.71 15.40 2.88
CA LEU A 135 13.59 14.45 2.79
C LEU A 135 12.36 14.99 3.51
N ASP A 136 11.24 15.13 2.77
CA ASP A 136 9.89 15.28 3.34
C ASP A 136 9.11 13.98 3.08
N MET A 137 8.83 13.22 4.13
CA MET A 137 8.16 11.93 4.04
C MET A 137 6.94 11.92 4.96
N LYS A 138 5.77 11.56 4.38
CA LYS A 138 4.48 11.57 5.07
C LYS A 138 3.73 10.28 4.82
N ASP A 139 3.19 9.71 5.89
CA ASP A 139 2.25 8.61 5.79
C ASP A 139 0.93 9.10 5.17
N GLN A 140 0.30 8.24 4.36
CA GLN A 140 -0.90 8.57 3.60
C GLN A 140 -2.12 7.79 4.09
N TYR A 141 -1.97 6.49 4.29
CA TYR A 141 -2.97 5.56 4.82
C TYR A 141 -2.30 4.29 5.32
N TYR A 142 -3.07 3.48 6.05
CA TYR A 142 -2.58 2.24 6.65
C TYR A 142 -3.44 1.03 6.24
N ASN A 143 -2.92 -0.18 6.49
CA ASN A 143 -3.62 -1.43 6.25
C ASN A 143 -4.82 -1.55 7.20
N MET A 144 -6.01 -1.69 6.63
CA MET A 144 -7.27 -1.80 7.40
C MET A 144 -7.46 -3.13 8.13
N ARG A 145 -6.59 -4.12 7.92
CA ARG A 145 -6.72 -5.44 8.50
C ARG A 145 -6.99 -5.41 10.00
N GLU A 146 -6.18 -4.66 10.76
CA GLU A 146 -6.30 -4.58 12.22
C GLU A 146 -7.64 -3.96 12.67
N GLN A 147 -8.29 -3.18 11.81
CA GLN A 147 -9.59 -2.58 12.07
C GLN A 147 -10.74 -3.54 11.72
N VAL A 148 -10.58 -4.38 10.72
CA VAL A 148 -11.61 -5.30 10.22
C VAL A 148 -11.56 -6.66 10.93
N GLU A 149 -10.37 -7.19 11.22
CA GLU A 149 -10.17 -8.53 11.79
C GLU A 149 -10.93 -8.77 13.11
N PRO A 150 -11.09 -7.80 14.05
CA PRO A 150 -11.95 -7.98 15.22
C PRO A 150 -13.43 -8.18 14.88
N HIS A 151 -13.85 -7.85 13.67
CA HIS A 151 -15.21 -7.96 13.14
C HIS A 151 -15.28 -9.01 12.02
N TYR A 152 -14.50 -10.09 12.09
CA TYR A 152 -14.34 -11.06 10.99
C TYR A 152 -15.66 -11.71 10.54
N HIS A 153 -16.69 -11.72 11.38
CA HIS A 153 -18.04 -12.16 11.03
C HIS A 153 -18.61 -11.43 9.78
N ILE A 154 -18.20 -10.16 9.53
CA ILE A 154 -18.64 -9.45 8.32
C ILE A 154 -18.00 -10.05 7.06
N ILE A 155 -16.76 -10.56 7.16
CA ILE A 155 -16.09 -11.28 6.07
C ILE A 155 -16.78 -12.62 5.81
N GLU A 156 -17.11 -13.39 6.87
CA GLU A 156 -17.82 -14.67 6.75
C GLU A 156 -19.21 -14.51 6.11
N LYS A 157 -19.98 -13.47 6.50
CA LYS A 157 -21.28 -13.16 5.90
C LYS A 157 -21.14 -12.79 4.41
N ALA A 158 -20.12 -11.99 4.04
CA ALA A 158 -19.88 -11.65 2.64
C ALA A 158 -19.50 -12.90 1.81
N MET A 159 -18.64 -13.77 2.33
CA MET A 159 -18.31 -15.05 1.69
C MET A 159 -19.57 -15.89 1.48
N LYS A 160 -20.40 -16.03 2.51
CA LYS A 160 -21.65 -16.79 2.42
C LYS A 160 -22.61 -16.22 1.40
N ALA A 161 -22.74 -14.89 1.35
CA ALA A 161 -23.57 -14.20 0.36
C ALA A 161 -23.10 -14.43 -1.08
N MET A 162 -21.80 -14.51 -1.31
CA MET A 162 -21.21 -14.87 -2.62
C MET A 162 -21.51 -16.34 -2.98
N GLU A 163 -21.33 -17.27 -2.04
CA GLU A 163 -21.63 -18.69 -2.23
C GLU A 163 -23.09 -18.93 -2.61
N MET A 164 -24.04 -18.16 -2.06
CA MET A 164 -25.47 -18.23 -2.41
C MET A 164 -25.73 -17.93 -3.89
N GLU A 165 -24.89 -17.13 -4.52
CA GLU A 165 -24.92 -16.83 -5.97
C GLU A 165 -24.01 -17.74 -6.82
N GLY A 166 -23.48 -18.81 -6.21
CA GLY A 166 -22.55 -19.72 -6.90
C GLY A 166 -21.19 -19.13 -7.19
N ILE A 167 -20.83 -18.04 -6.51
CA ILE A 167 -19.53 -17.37 -6.64
C ILE A 167 -18.59 -17.97 -5.59
N VAL A 168 -17.38 -18.34 -6.02
CA VAL A 168 -16.32 -18.78 -5.10
C VAL A 168 -15.61 -17.58 -4.53
N PRO A 169 -15.66 -17.34 -3.20
CA PRO A 169 -14.97 -16.21 -2.59
C PRO A 169 -13.45 -16.32 -2.76
N ASN A 170 -12.81 -15.21 -3.10
CA ASN A 170 -11.36 -15.08 -3.25
C ASN A 170 -10.85 -13.96 -2.37
N ILE A 171 -10.41 -14.30 -1.15
CA ILE A 171 -9.84 -13.32 -0.24
C ILE A 171 -8.42 -13.00 -0.66
N LYS A 172 -8.14 -11.73 -0.95
CA LYS A 172 -6.82 -11.26 -1.34
C LYS A 172 -6.54 -9.84 -0.82
N PRO A 173 -5.25 -9.46 -0.70
CA PRO A 173 -4.90 -8.09 -0.33
C PRO A 173 -4.99 -7.16 -1.54
N ILE A 174 -5.39 -5.91 -1.28
CA ILE A 174 -5.32 -4.82 -2.25
C ILE A 174 -3.88 -4.28 -2.31
N ARG A 175 -3.35 -4.12 -3.51
CA ARG A 175 -2.04 -3.46 -3.72
C ARG A 175 -2.17 -1.95 -3.92
N GLY A 176 -3.02 -1.32 -3.16
CA GLY A 176 -3.34 0.11 -3.18
C GLY A 176 -4.02 0.55 -1.90
N GLY A 177 -4.66 1.70 -1.93
CA GLY A 177 -5.56 2.21 -0.90
C GLY A 177 -7.01 2.17 -1.38
N THR A 178 -7.96 2.28 -0.46
CA THR A 178 -9.39 2.29 -0.74
C THR A 178 -10.12 3.20 0.23
N ASP A 179 -11.31 3.66 -0.12
CA ASP A 179 -12.17 4.41 0.79
C ASP A 179 -12.61 3.54 1.99
N GLY A 180 -12.75 2.22 1.80
CA GLY A 180 -13.03 1.28 2.88
C GLY A 180 -11.93 1.26 3.94
N ALA A 181 -10.66 1.40 3.55
CA ALA A 181 -9.56 1.53 4.51
C ALA A 181 -9.69 2.82 5.34
N ASN A 182 -9.97 3.96 4.71
CA ASN A 182 -10.16 5.22 5.42
C ASN A 182 -11.36 5.15 6.38
N LEU A 183 -12.49 4.61 5.95
CA LEU A 183 -13.67 4.40 6.80
C LEU A 183 -13.37 3.51 7.99
N SER A 184 -12.58 2.45 7.79
CA SER A 184 -12.17 1.54 8.87
C SER A 184 -11.37 2.26 9.95
N PHE A 185 -10.45 3.15 9.58
CA PHE A 185 -9.71 3.98 10.53
C PHE A 185 -10.55 5.11 11.15
N MET A 186 -11.68 5.48 10.55
CA MET A 186 -12.67 6.40 11.13
C MET A 186 -13.61 5.70 12.13
N GLY A 187 -13.45 4.38 12.36
CA GLY A 187 -14.23 3.58 13.31
C GLY A 187 -15.42 2.85 12.68
N LEU A 188 -15.45 2.71 11.35
CA LEU A 188 -16.44 1.95 10.60
C LEU A 188 -15.73 0.83 9.82
N PRO A 189 -15.54 -0.38 10.38
CA PRO A 189 -14.94 -1.50 9.67
C PRO A 189 -15.61 -1.71 8.31
N CYS A 190 -14.84 -1.61 7.22
CA CYS A 190 -15.42 -1.52 5.89
C CYS A 190 -14.57 -2.27 4.84
N PRO A 191 -14.69 -3.61 4.74
CA PRO A 191 -14.02 -4.37 3.69
C PRO A 191 -14.62 -4.07 2.31
N ASN A 192 -13.85 -4.36 1.25
CA ASN A 192 -14.31 -4.25 -0.12
C ASN A 192 -14.88 -5.58 -0.61
N ILE A 193 -15.99 -5.51 -1.31
CA ILE A 193 -16.58 -6.59 -2.10
C ILE A 193 -16.30 -6.29 -3.57
N PHE A 194 -16.17 -7.31 -4.40
CA PHE A 194 -15.93 -7.18 -5.83
C PHE A 194 -16.95 -6.27 -6.52
N ALA A 195 -16.48 -5.43 -7.42
CA ALA A 195 -17.33 -4.74 -8.40
C ALA A 195 -17.60 -5.62 -9.63
N GLY A 196 -16.67 -6.52 -9.97
CA GLY A 196 -16.74 -7.40 -11.13
C GLY A 196 -16.27 -6.72 -12.42
N GLY A 197 -15.58 -5.59 -12.30
CA GLY A 197 -15.02 -4.86 -13.43
C GLY A 197 -13.68 -5.40 -13.92
N HIS A 198 -13.25 -4.91 -15.07
CA HIS A 198 -12.01 -5.28 -15.72
C HIS A 198 -11.29 -4.07 -16.28
N ASN A 199 -9.95 -4.16 -16.40
CA ASN A 199 -9.09 -3.12 -16.97
C ASN A 199 -9.23 -1.75 -16.28
N PHE A 200 -9.39 -1.77 -14.95
CA PHE A 200 -9.56 -0.58 -14.13
C PHE A 200 -8.53 0.51 -14.45
N HIS A 201 -8.96 1.77 -14.48
CA HIS A 201 -8.19 2.95 -14.85
C HIS A 201 -7.69 2.97 -16.31
N GLY A 202 -8.06 1.98 -17.10
CA GLY A 202 -7.68 1.88 -18.51
C GLY A 202 -8.74 2.44 -19.45
N LYS A 203 -8.35 2.75 -20.69
CA LYS A 203 -9.29 3.19 -21.73
C LYS A 203 -10.28 2.10 -22.16
N MET A 204 -9.97 0.85 -21.86
CA MET A 204 -10.79 -0.33 -22.17
C MET A 204 -11.43 -0.90 -20.90
N GLU A 205 -11.69 -0.07 -19.91
CA GLU A 205 -12.41 -0.46 -18.70
C GLU A 205 -13.84 -0.86 -19.03
N TYR A 206 -14.28 -1.98 -18.48
CA TYR A 206 -15.64 -2.49 -18.67
C TYR A 206 -16.08 -3.36 -17.51
N ILE A 207 -17.38 -3.59 -17.40
CA ILE A 207 -17.99 -4.56 -16.49
C ILE A 207 -19.01 -5.41 -17.25
N PRO A 208 -19.00 -6.76 -17.13
CA PRO A 208 -20.05 -7.62 -17.65
C PRO A 208 -21.39 -7.37 -16.93
N LEU A 209 -22.50 -7.42 -17.68
CA LEU A 209 -23.84 -7.26 -17.10
C LEU A 209 -24.13 -8.33 -16.03
N GLU A 210 -23.74 -9.56 -16.30
CA GLU A 210 -23.91 -10.69 -15.39
C GLU A 210 -23.18 -10.46 -14.04
N SER A 211 -21.98 -9.86 -14.07
CA SER A 211 -21.25 -9.50 -12.85
C SER A 211 -21.95 -8.40 -12.06
N MET A 212 -22.57 -7.40 -12.72
CA MET A 212 -23.39 -6.38 -12.07
C MET A 212 -24.61 -6.99 -11.38
N GLU A 213 -25.31 -7.91 -12.05
CA GLU A 213 -26.48 -8.62 -11.51
C GLU A 213 -26.10 -9.44 -10.28
N LYS A 214 -24.99 -10.20 -10.35
CA LYS A 214 -24.47 -10.98 -9.23
C LYS A 214 -24.06 -10.09 -8.06
N ALA A 215 -23.33 -9.01 -8.31
CA ALA A 215 -22.92 -8.05 -7.29
C ALA A 215 -24.16 -7.47 -6.55
N SER A 216 -25.21 -7.12 -7.28
CA SER A 216 -26.48 -6.64 -6.71
C SER A 216 -27.15 -7.70 -5.82
N LYS A 217 -27.15 -8.96 -6.24
CA LYS A 217 -27.69 -10.07 -5.43
C LYS A 217 -26.86 -10.33 -4.18
N VAL A 218 -25.55 -10.25 -4.28
CA VAL A 218 -24.65 -10.38 -3.11
C VAL A 218 -24.96 -9.33 -2.05
N ILE A 219 -25.23 -8.07 -2.46
CA ILE A 219 -25.65 -7.01 -1.51
C ILE A 219 -26.96 -7.40 -0.80
N LEU A 220 -27.95 -7.89 -1.54
CA LEU A 220 -29.23 -8.33 -0.97
C LEU A 220 -29.05 -9.51 -0.01
N ASN A 221 -28.23 -10.51 -0.41
CA ASN A 221 -27.95 -11.68 0.43
C ASN A 221 -27.23 -11.28 1.72
N ILE A 222 -26.28 -10.34 1.69
CA ILE A 222 -25.65 -9.80 2.89
C ILE A 222 -26.70 -9.20 3.83
N ALA A 223 -27.55 -8.31 3.30
CA ALA A 223 -28.60 -7.68 4.10
C ALA A 223 -29.56 -8.72 4.71
N GLN A 224 -29.93 -9.76 3.97
CA GLN A 224 -30.77 -10.86 4.44
C GLN A 224 -30.07 -11.66 5.56
N LEU A 225 -28.81 -12.05 5.37
CA LEU A 225 -28.03 -12.82 6.35
C LEU A 225 -27.89 -12.09 7.69
N PHE A 226 -27.76 -10.77 7.68
CA PHE A 226 -27.75 -9.97 8.92
C PHE A 226 -29.14 -9.83 9.54
N ALA A 227 -30.20 -9.71 8.73
CA ALA A 227 -31.58 -9.64 9.23
C ALA A 227 -32.04 -10.96 9.87
N GLU A 228 -31.57 -12.11 9.39
CA GLU A 228 -31.94 -13.44 9.91
C GLU A 228 -31.23 -13.81 11.21
N SER A 229 -30.10 -13.16 11.54
CA SER A 229 -29.29 -13.45 12.75
C SER A 229 -29.11 -12.21 13.64
N PRO A 230 -30.17 -11.50 14.03
CA PRO A 230 -30.04 -10.30 14.83
C PRO A 230 -29.47 -10.63 16.22
N GLY A 231 -28.29 -10.09 16.55
CA GLY A 231 -27.66 -10.20 17.86
C GLY A 231 -26.68 -11.37 18.07
N GLU A 232 -26.51 -12.27 17.11
CA GLU A 232 -25.43 -13.28 17.16
C GLU A 232 -24.07 -12.67 16.80
N ASP A 233 -24.06 -11.65 15.96
CA ASP A 233 -22.89 -11.01 15.39
C ASP A 233 -22.19 -10.03 16.36
N PHE A 234 -22.83 -9.66 17.47
CA PHE A 234 -22.28 -8.71 18.45
C PHE A 234 -21.49 -9.35 19.59
N LYS A 235 -21.34 -10.68 19.62
CA LYS A 235 -20.41 -11.32 20.54
C LYS A 235 -18.99 -11.06 20.04
N LYS A 236 -18.21 -10.25 20.80
CA LYS A 236 -16.78 -10.09 20.54
C LYS A 236 -16.16 -11.47 20.36
N PRO A 237 -15.49 -11.75 19.23
CA PRO A 237 -14.83 -13.03 19.05
C PRO A 237 -13.81 -13.23 20.16
N GLU A 238 -13.86 -14.37 20.84
CA GLU A 238 -12.73 -14.85 21.63
C GLU A 238 -11.52 -14.91 20.68
N LYS A 239 -10.39 -14.37 21.13
CA LYS A 239 -9.15 -14.25 20.35
C LYS A 239 -8.64 -15.61 19.85
N THR A 240 -9.18 -16.09 18.75
CA THR A 240 -8.57 -17.13 17.93
C THR A 240 -8.66 -16.70 16.48
N ALA A 241 -7.81 -15.73 16.10
CA ALA A 241 -7.58 -15.47 14.70
C ALA A 241 -7.08 -16.77 14.05
N PRO A 242 -7.67 -17.24 12.94
CA PRO A 242 -7.09 -18.34 12.21
C PRO A 242 -5.68 -17.92 11.78
N ALA A 243 -4.71 -18.81 12.02
CA ALA A 243 -3.34 -18.61 11.55
C ALA A 243 -3.38 -18.30 10.07
N CYS A 244 -2.66 -17.25 9.68
CA CYS A 244 -2.43 -16.89 8.27
C CYS A 244 -2.18 -18.17 7.45
N PRO A 245 -2.85 -18.38 6.30
CA PRO A 245 -2.59 -19.56 5.47
C PRO A 245 -1.08 -19.71 5.27
N ALA A 246 -0.59 -20.96 5.26
CA ALA A 246 0.83 -21.33 5.27
C ALA A 246 1.68 -20.79 4.09
N GLN A 247 1.14 -19.90 3.28
CA GLN A 247 1.83 -19.16 2.22
C GLN A 247 2.47 -17.84 2.69
N CYS A 248 2.19 -17.38 3.92
CA CYS A 248 2.96 -16.34 4.57
C CYS A 248 4.27 -16.94 5.10
N VAL A 249 5.19 -17.28 4.22
CA VAL A 249 6.56 -17.67 4.61
C VAL A 249 7.24 -16.43 5.18
N PRO A 250 7.65 -16.43 6.46
CA PRO A 250 8.47 -15.34 6.99
C PRO A 250 9.76 -15.32 6.17
N TRP A 251 10.01 -14.22 5.51
CA TRP A 251 11.23 -14.04 4.74
C TRP A 251 12.40 -13.77 5.71
N ASN A 252 12.85 -14.83 6.42
CA ASN A 252 14.10 -14.87 7.13
C ASN A 252 15.19 -15.39 6.19
N ASN A 253 15.75 -14.50 5.39
CA ASN A 253 17.03 -14.76 4.74
C ASN A 253 18.05 -13.78 5.32
N PRO A 254 18.78 -14.16 6.39
CA PRO A 254 19.80 -13.32 7.01
C PRO A 254 20.98 -13.00 6.07
N ASN A 255 21.11 -13.70 4.95
CA ASN A 255 22.25 -13.57 4.04
C ASN A 255 22.09 -12.51 2.93
N LYS A 256 20.95 -11.81 2.83
CA LYS A 256 20.77 -10.78 1.79
C LYS A 256 21.07 -9.34 2.24
N ARG A 257 21.14 -9.08 3.56
CA ARG A 257 21.42 -7.72 4.08
C ARG A 257 22.90 -7.34 4.04
N ASP A 258 23.80 -8.28 4.29
CA ASP A 258 25.21 -7.96 4.47
C ASP A 258 26.00 -7.71 3.18
N LYS A 259 25.55 -8.28 2.05
CA LYS A 259 26.31 -8.17 0.80
C LYS A 259 26.19 -6.85 0.06
N THR A 260 25.12 -6.08 0.26
CA THR A 260 24.90 -4.81 -0.46
C THR A 260 25.67 -3.66 0.19
N LEU A 261 25.74 -3.64 1.53
CA LEU A 261 26.49 -2.62 2.26
C LEU A 261 28.01 -2.88 2.22
N GLU A 262 28.46 -4.12 2.28
CA GLU A 262 29.89 -4.45 2.16
C GLU A 262 30.45 -4.14 0.76
N TYR A 263 29.65 -4.32 -0.30
CA TYR A 263 30.07 -3.99 -1.66
C TYR A 263 30.21 -2.47 -1.90
N LEU A 264 29.47 -1.65 -1.15
CA LEU A 264 29.52 -0.20 -1.24
C LEU A 264 30.63 0.43 -0.39
N LEU A 265 31.17 -0.30 0.57
CA LEU A 265 32.27 0.17 1.46
C LEU A 265 33.66 -0.31 1.00
N SER A 266 33.74 -1.15 -0.03
CA SER A 266 34.99 -1.72 -0.55
C SER A 266 35.46 -1.15 -1.89
N GLY A 267 34.81 -0.08 -2.38
CA GLY A 267 35.18 0.59 -3.64
C GLY A 267 35.71 2.00 -3.47
#